data_94ae3a12b677f73e7e27a33a13184f95
#
_entry.id   94ae3a12b677f73e7e27a33a13184f95
#
_cell.length_a   1.000
_cell.length_b   1.000
_cell.length_c   1.000
_cell.angle_alpha   90.00
_cell.angle_beta   90.00
_cell.angle_gamma   90.00
#
_symmetry.space_group_name_H-M   'P 1'
#
loop_
_entity.id
_entity.type
_entity.pdbx_description
1 polymer ?
#
loop_
_entity_poly.entity_id
_entity_poly.type
_entity_poly.pdbx_seq_one_letter_code
_entity_poly.pdbx_strand_id
1 'polypeptide(L)'
;MYDNWIIAKGSSIGGRHIEDNTPCQDANNVFYDSELNYGIAVVSDGAGSASNSEKGSEFIVDKIVDIIKNKFDKTDFDSFLESDKQEIDMFFIRAFKELHEQLEEFAKSTDLPIKSLAATLILVLFSKSGLICSHIGDGRAGFQDMEGNWFPILVPYRGEEANQTIFLTSDIWGNPQEFVRTTVVRQLIQSFTLMSDGSENATFELNRFNEETQMYEQLNNPYPKFFNPNVNVLRELHKSGKTTIEIDELWASFLKNGN
;
A
#
# COMPACT_ATOMS: atom_id res chain seq x y z
N MET A 1 6.70 -13.67 -17.28
CA MET A 1 6.76 -12.31 -17.85
C MET A 1 5.34 -11.77 -17.66
N TYR A 2 5.17 -10.72 -16.86
CA TYR A 2 3.85 -10.13 -16.66
C TYR A 2 3.50 -9.38 -17.95
N ASP A 3 2.78 -10.00 -18.87
CA ASP A 3 2.55 -9.47 -20.23
C ASP A 3 1.86 -8.10 -20.27
N ASN A 4 1.48 -7.54 -19.12
CA ASN A 4 0.68 -6.33 -19.02
C ASN A 4 1.14 -5.30 -17.97
N TRP A 5 1.96 -5.67 -16.98
CA TRP A 5 2.40 -4.79 -15.90
C TRP A 5 3.90 -4.84 -15.69
N ILE A 6 4.54 -3.67 -15.55
CA ILE A 6 5.91 -3.54 -15.07
C ILE A 6 5.82 -3.22 -13.58
N ILE A 7 6.42 -4.07 -12.75
CA ILE A 7 6.35 -3.96 -11.31
C ILE A 7 7.73 -3.61 -10.77
N ALA A 8 7.80 -2.66 -9.86
CA ALA A 8 8.99 -2.37 -9.07
C ALA A 8 8.57 -2.25 -7.61
N LYS A 9 9.28 -2.94 -6.73
CA LYS A 9 9.06 -2.91 -5.28
C LYS A 9 10.39 -2.79 -4.55
N GLY A 10 10.36 -2.19 -3.36
CA GLY A 10 11.54 -2.06 -2.53
C GLY A 10 11.20 -1.42 -1.19
N SER A 11 12.02 -1.71 -0.18
CA SER A 11 12.03 -1.04 1.10
C SER A 11 13.42 -0.52 1.39
N SER A 12 13.53 0.60 2.06
CA SER A 12 14.79 1.21 2.46
C SER A 12 14.70 1.68 3.91
N ILE A 13 15.72 1.37 4.69
CA ILE A 13 15.80 1.83 6.07
C ILE A 13 16.07 3.33 6.08
N GLY A 14 15.25 4.10 6.80
CA GLY A 14 15.46 5.53 7.01
C GLY A 14 16.76 5.81 7.80
N GLY A 15 17.41 6.96 7.53
CA GLY A 15 18.70 7.32 8.13
C GLY A 15 18.71 7.25 9.65
N ARG A 16 17.64 7.69 10.31
CA ARG A 16 17.50 7.63 11.79
C ARG A 16 17.48 6.18 12.29
N HIS A 17 16.79 5.26 11.62
CA HIS A 17 16.76 3.84 11.98
C HIS A 17 18.13 3.16 11.82
N ILE A 18 18.94 3.60 10.85
CA ILE A 18 20.33 3.12 10.70
C ILE A 18 21.16 3.52 11.92
N GLU A 19 21.05 4.77 12.39
CA GLU A 19 21.76 5.27 13.57
C GLU A 19 21.38 4.51 14.85
N ASP A 20 20.10 4.15 14.98
CA ASP A 20 19.54 3.46 16.14
C ASP A 20 19.66 1.93 16.04
N ASN A 21 20.24 1.36 14.96
CA ASN A 21 20.25 -0.07 14.66
C ASN A 21 18.85 -0.71 14.63
N THR A 22 17.83 0.03 14.28
CA THR A 22 16.46 -0.46 14.11
C THR A 22 16.34 -1.16 12.74
N PRO A 23 15.75 -2.36 12.65
CA PRO A 23 15.53 -3.02 11.36
C PRO A 23 14.57 -2.21 10.47
N CYS A 24 14.52 -2.51 9.18
CA CYS A 24 13.45 -2.01 8.32
C CYS A 24 12.11 -2.54 8.82
N GLN A 25 11.20 -1.65 9.17
CA GLN A 25 9.89 -2.02 9.70
C GLN A 25 8.82 -2.06 8.60
N ASP A 26 9.15 -1.57 7.41
CA ASP A 26 8.29 -1.61 6.22
C ASP A 26 8.43 -2.93 5.47
N ALA A 27 7.30 -3.48 5.06
CA ALA A 27 7.23 -4.64 4.19
C ALA A 27 6.33 -4.39 2.96
N ASN A 28 6.59 -5.12 1.89
CA ASN A 28 5.79 -5.07 0.68
C ASN A 28 5.69 -6.43 0.01
N ASN A 29 4.61 -6.69 -0.69
CA ASN A 29 4.43 -7.89 -1.49
C ASN A 29 3.58 -7.59 -2.73
N VAL A 30 3.83 -8.34 -3.82
CA VAL A 30 3.07 -8.24 -5.07
C VAL A 30 2.85 -9.64 -5.63
N PHE A 31 1.63 -9.90 -6.03
CA PHE A 31 1.22 -11.08 -6.78
C PHE A 31 0.49 -10.66 -8.06
N TYR A 32 0.68 -11.39 -9.16
CA TYR A 32 -0.07 -11.19 -10.40
C TYR A 32 -0.38 -12.54 -11.03
N ASP A 33 -1.66 -12.72 -11.35
CA ASP A 33 -2.15 -13.87 -12.09
C ASP A 33 -2.46 -13.46 -13.53
N SER A 34 -1.69 -13.98 -14.49
CA SER A 34 -1.86 -13.66 -15.90
C SER A 34 -3.04 -14.38 -16.55
N GLU A 35 -3.50 -15.51 -15.98
CA GLU A 35 -4.63 -16.27 -16.48
C GLU A 35 -5.94 -15.62 -16.06
N LEU A 36 -6.03 -15.21 -14.81
CA LEU A 36 -7.18 -14.48 -14.25
C LEU A 36 -7.12 -12.96 -14.47
N ASN A 37 -6.01 -12.47 -15.03
CA ASN A 37 -5.77 -11.07 -15.37
C ASN A 37 -6.01 -10.09 -14.21
N TYR A 38 -5.57 -10.45 -13.00
CA TYR A 38 -5.59 -9.55 -11.85
C TYR A 38 -4.29 -9.61 -11.05
N GLY A 39 -4.06 -8.59 -10.26
CA GLY A 39 -2.93 -8.54 -9.35
C GLY A 39 -3.30 -8.01 -7.98
N ILE A 40 -2.40 -8.26 -7.03
CA ILE A 40 -2.47 -7.82 -5.64
C ILE A 40 -1.17 -7.10 -5.35
N ALA A 41 -1.24 -5.86 -4.87
CA ALA A 41 -0.09 -5.12 -4.38
C ALA A 41 -0.35 -4.70 -2.93
N VAL A 42 0.65 -4.88 -2.06
CA VAL A 42 0.51 -4.65 -0.62
C VAL A 42 1.72 -3.90 -0.10
N VAL A 43 1.46 -2.93 0.78
CA VAL A 43 2.46 -2.25 1.61
C VAL A 43 1.96 -2.25 3.05
N SER A 44 2.87 -2.50 3.98
CA SER A 44 2.63 -2.43 5.42
C SER A 44 3.79 -1.70 6.09
N ASP A 45 3.49 -0.70 6.89
CA ASP A 45 4.41 0.11 7.66
C ASP A 45 4.32 -0.30 9.13
N GLY A 46 5.42 -0.75 9.68
CA GLY A 46 5.51 -1.17 11.08
C GLY A 46 5.67 0.02 12.01
N ALA A 47 4.81 0.10 13.03
CA ALA A 47 4.85 1.19 14.00
C ALA A 47 6.23 1.33 14.66
N GLY A 48 6.87 2.49 14.54
CA GLY A 48 8.20 2.76 15.11
C GLY A 48 8.28 2.62 16.64
N SER A 49 7.13 2.69 17.33
CA SER A 49 7.03 2.47 18.79
C SER A 49 6.85 1.01 19.20
N ALA A 50 6.61 0.10 18.24
CA ALA A 50 6.36 -1.32 18.51
C ALA A 50 7.63 -2.16 18.29
N SER A 51 7.95 -3.01 19.27
CA SER A 51 9.26 -3.67 19.34
C SER A 51 9.47 -4.83 18.36
N ASN A 52 8.44 -5.28 17.66
CA ASN A 52 8.48 -6.35 16.68
C ASN A 52 7.63 -6.00 15.45
N SER A 53 7.51 -4.71 15.14
CA SER A 53 6.65 -4.26 14.04
C SER A 53 7.14 -4.74 12.67
N GLU A 54 8.44 -4.99 12.51
CA GLU A 54 9.02 -5.63 11.33
C GLU A 54 8.42 -7.01 11.07
N LYS A 55 8.23 -7.82 12.11
CA LYS A 55 7.59 -9.14 11.99
C LYS A 55 6.09 -9.01 11.71
N GLY A 56 5.47 -7.96 12.25
CA GLY A 56 4.06 -7.65 11.98
C GLY A 56 3.84 -7.29 10.53
N SER A 57 4.59 -6.34 9.99
CA SER A 57 4.48 -5.91 8.60
C SER A 57 4.80 -7.03 7.60
N GLU A 58 5.86 -7.83 7.84
CA GLU A 58 6.20 -9.01 7.03
C GLU A 58 5.06 -10.04 7.03
N PHE A 59 4.53 -10.38 8.20
CA PHE A 59 3.40 -11.30 8.31
C PHE A 59 2.16 -10.80 7.55
N ILE A 60 1.84 -9.52 7.71
CA ILE A 60 0.68 -8.89 7.10
C ILE A 60 0.74 -8.98 5.57
N VAL A 61 1.86 -8.57 4.96
CA VAL A 61 1.96 -8.54 3.49
C VAL A 61 1.93 -9.93 2.85
N ASP A 62 2.45 -10.93 3.53
CA ASP A 62 2.43 -12.31 3.02
C ASP A 62 1.05 -12.95 3.18
N LYS A 63 0.47 -12.85 4.38
CA LYS A 63 -0.79 -13.51 4.68
C LYS A 63 -1.98 -12.90 3.97
N ILE A 64 -2.03 -11.59 3.80
CA ILE A 64 -3.15 -10.97 3.08
C ILE A 64 -3.17 -11.38 1.60
N VAL A 65 -2.02 -11.55 0.97
CA VAL A 65 -1.94 -12.06 -0.40
C VAL A 65 -2.54 -13.46 -0.48
N ASP A 66 -2.21 -14.36 0.45
CA ASP A 66 -2.76 -15.71 0.50
C ASP A 66 -4.28 -15.70 0.74
N ILE A 67 -4.76 -14.88 1.68
CA ILE A 67 -6.20 -14.73 1.97
C ILE A 67 -6.95 -14.27 0.72
N ILE A 68 -6.45 -13.26 0.02
CA ILE A 68 -7.10 -12.73 -1.18
C ILE A 68 -7.07 -13.79 -2.31
N LYS A 69 -5.95 -14.42 -2.59
CA LYS A 69 -5.85 -15.47 -3.61
C LYS A 69 -6.86 -16.59 -3.38
N ASN A 70 -7.01 -17.05 -2.14
CA ASN A 70 -7.97 -18.09 -1.79
C ASN A 70 -9.44 -17.66 -2.00
N LYS A 71 -9.73 -16.37 -1.92
CA LYS A 71 -11.07 -15.82 -2.18
C LYS A 71 -11.34 -15.58 -3.67
N PHE A 72 -10.28 -15.37 -4.48
CA PHE A 72 -10.36 -15.05 -5.90
C PHE A 72 -10.05 -16.21 -6.84
N ASP A 73 -9.79 -17.43 -6.35
CA ASP A 73 -9.47 -18.60 -7.18
C ASP A 73 -10.54 -18.95 -8.23
N LYS A 74 -11.77 -18.45 -8.07
CA LYS A 74 -12.94 -18.68 -8.95
C LYS A 74 -13.72 -17.40 -9.28
N THR A 75 -13.22 -16.25 -8.87
CA THR A 75 -13.92 -14.96 -9.06
C THR A 75 -13.21 -14.15 -10.14
N ASP A 76 -13.95 -13.77 -11.18
CA ASP A 76 -13.48 -12.79 -12.15
C ASP A 76 -13.36 -11.42 -11.49
N PHE A 77 -12.15 -10.86 -11.48
CA PHE A 77 -11.88 -9.55 -10.87
C PHE A 77 -12.70 -8.44 -11.54
N ASP A 78 -12.83 -8.46 -12.85
CA ASP A 78 -13.55 -7.39 -13.56
C ASP A 78 -15.05 -7.40 -13.18
N SER A 79 -15.63 -8.58 -12.98
CA SER A 79 -17.00 -8.70 -12.44
C SER A 79 -17.09 -8.20 -11.00
N PHE A 80 -16.09 -8.50 -10.16
CA PHE A 80 -16.05 -8.01 -8.78
C PHE A 80 -15.85 -6.48 -8.72
N LEU A 81 -15.07 -5.92 -9.63
CA LEU A 81 -14.87 -4.46 -9.73
C LEU A 81 -16.20 -3.71 -9.95
N GLU A 82 -17.17 -4.34 -10.64
CA GLU A 82 -18.49 -3.78 -10.90
C GLU A 82 -19.51 -4.04 -9.79
N SER A 83 -19.17 -4.83 -8.75
CA SER A 83 -20.04 -5.07 -7.60
C SER A 83 -20.41 -3.78 -6.87
N ASP A 84 -21.49 -3.86 -6.09
CA ASP A 84 -21.91 -2.76 -5.22
C ASP A 84 -20.81 -2.41 -4.21
N LYS A 85 -20.68 -1.11 -3.92
CA LYS A 85 -19.67 -0.59 -2.97
C LYS A 85 -19.76 -1.28 -1.61
N GLN A 86 -20.96 -1.56 -1.12
CA GLN A 86 -21.17 -2.24 0.15
C GLN A 86 -20.64 -3.69 0.13
N GLU A 87 -20.84 -4.41 -0.97
CA GLU A 87 -20.30 -5.76 -1.15
C GLU A 87 -18.77 -5.75 -1.12
N ILE A 88 -18.16 -4.82 -1.87
CA ILE A 88 -16.71 -4.63 -1.90
C ILE A 88 -16.18 -4.28 -0.50
N ASP A 89 -16.79 -3.33 0.20
CA ASP A 89 -16.38 -2.95 1.55
C ASP A 89 -16.42 -4.14 2.51
N MET A 90 -17.50 -4.91 2.50
CA MET A 90 -17.66 -6.08 3.36
C MET A 90 -16.68 -7.20 3.02
N PHE A 91 -16.28 -7.34 1.76
CA PHE A 91 -15.24 -8.28 1.36
C PHE A 91 -13.90 -7.95 2.05
N PHE A 92 -13.46 -6.67 1.96
CA PHE A 92 -12.19 -6.26 2.57
C PHE A 92 -12.25 -6.26 4.10
N ILE A 93 -13.34 -5.84 4.70
CA ILE A 93 -13.54 -5.92 6.17
C ILE A 93 -13.38 -7.35 6.65
N ARG A 94 -13.99 -8.33 5.97
CA ARG A 94 -13.86 -9.75 6.31
C ARG A 94 -12.44 -10.28 6.09
N ALA A 95 -11.78 -9.90 5.00
CA ALA A 95 -10.41 -10.30 4.71
C ALA A 95 -9.42 -9.74 5.75
N PHE A 96 -9.58 -8.48 6.12
CA PHE A 96 -8.71 -7.84 7.12
C PHE A 96 -8.98 -8.36 8.54
N LYS A 97 -10.22 -8.69 8.86
CA LYS A 97 -10.56 -9.32 10.13
C LYS A 97 -9.94 -10.73 10.24
N GLU A 98 -10.04 -11.52 9.18
CA GLU A 98 -9.39 -12.84 9.09
C GLU A 98 -7.86 -12.72 9.25
N LEU A 99 -7.25 -11.70 8.60
CA LEU A 99 -5.82 -11.41 8.76
C LEU A 99 -5.47 -11.05 10.21
N HIS A 100 -6.28 -10.21 10.85
CA HIS A 100 -6.09 -9.85 12.27
C HIS A 100 -6.15 -11.09 13.17
N GLU A 101 -7.13 -11.97 12.98
CA GLU A 101 -7.27 -13.23 13.72
C GLU A 101 -6.04 -14.13 13.53
N GLN A 102 -5.52 -14.25 12.29
CA GLN A 102 -4.28 -15.00 12.02
C GLN A 102 -3.04 -14.33 12.66
N LEU A 103 -2.98 -12.99 12.71
CA LEU A 103 -1.90 -12.25 13.37
C LEU A 103 -1.95 -12.47 14.90
N GLU A 104 -3.15 -12.57 15.50
CA GLU A 104 -3.28 -12.93 16.92
C GLU A 104 -2.78 -14.38 17.21
N GLU A 105 -3.07 -15.32 16.32
CA GLU A 105 -2.56 -16.69 16.43
C GLU A 105 -1.03 -16.73 16.29
N PHE A 106 -0.47 -15.98 15.36
CA PHE A 106 0.98 -15.82 15.20
C PHE A 106 1.61 -15.23 16.46
N ALA A 107 1.05 -14.16 17.02
CA ALA A 107 1.51 -13.56 18.26
C ALA A 107 1.53 -14.56 19.42
N LYS A 108 0.46 -15.34 19.61
CA LYS A 108 0.37 -16.41 20.62
C LYS A 108 1.40 -17.52 20.39
N SER A 109 1.61 -17.94 19.14
CA SER A 109 2.54 -19.03 18.79
C SER A 109 4.01 -18.64 18.98
N THR A 110 4.32 -17.36 18.89
CA THR A 110 5.67 -16.80 19.05
C THR A 110 5.93 -16.16 20.40
N ASP A 111 4.95 -16.23 21.32
CA ASP A 111 5.00 -15.62 22.67
C ASP A 111 5.27 -14.10 22.61
N LEU A 112 4.67 -13.43 21.61
CA LEU A 112 4.78 -11.98 21.45
C LEU A 112 3.47 -11.28 21.82
N PRO A 113 3.52 -10.11 22.48
CA PRO A 113 2.33 -9.28 22.64
C PRO A 113 1.81 -8.82 21.28
N ILE A 114 0.52 -8.99 20.99
CA ILE A 114 -0.08 -8.57 19.71
C ILE A 114 0.22 -7.09 19.37
N LYS A 115 0.21 -6.21 20.36
CA LYS A 115 0.53 -4.79 20.17
C LYS A 115 1.98 -4.53 19.75
N SER A 116 2.91 -5.46 19.99
CA SER A 116 4.29 -5.34 19.51
C SER A 116 4.44 -5.57 18.02
N LEU A 117 3.42 -6.15 17.35
CA LEU A 117 3.33 -6.43 15.92
C LEU A 117 2.54 -5.33 15.18
N ALA A 118 2.36 -4.15 15.78
CA ALA A 118 1.54 -3.09 15.21
C ALA A 118 2.09 -2.62 13.86
N ALA A 119 1.26 -2.70 12.82
CA ALA A 119 1.59 -2.23 11.49
C ALA A 119 0.32 -1.80 10.73
N THR A 120 0.50 -0.93 9.74
CA THR A 120 -0.54 -0.46 8.80
C THR A 120 -0.79 -1.50 7.72
N LEU A 121 -1.76 -1.24 6.86
CA LEU A 121 -2.02 -2.06 5.68
C LEU A 121 -2.60 -1.21 4.56
N ILE A 122 -1.97 -1.24 3.39
CA ILE A 122 -2.54 -0.78 2.13
C ILE A 122 -2.56 -1.97 1.18
N LEU A 123 -3.72 -2.31 0.68
CA LEU A 123 -3.94 -3.38 -0.27
C LEU A 123 -4.60 -2.84 -1.53
N VAL A 124 -4.04 -3.13 -2.70
CA VAL A 124 -4.65 -2.84 -4.00
C VAL A 124 -4.86 -4.13 -4.77
N LEU A 125 -6.10 -4.39 -5.16
CA LEU A 125 -6.43 -5.31 -6.22
C LEU A 125 -6.51 -4.54 -7.54
N PHE A 126 -5.93 -5.05 -8.60
CA PHE A 126 -5.85 -4.32 -9.87
C PHE A 126 -5.95 -5.22 -11.09
N SER A 127 -6.52 -4.66 -12.15
CA SER A 127 -6.41 -5.12 -13.54
C SER A 127 -6.22 -3.92 -14.45
N LYS A 128 -6.28 -4.13 -15.77
CA LYS A 128 -6.31 -3.00 -16.72
C LYS A 128 -7.61 -2.21 -16.64
N SER A 129 -8.71 -2.85 -16.23
CA SER A 129 -10.04 -2.23 -16.16
C SER A 129 -10.20 -1.28 -14.98
N GLY A 130 -9.32 -1.38 -13.97
CA GLY A 130 -9.37 -0.52 -12.80
C GLY A 130 -8.68 -1.12 -11.59
N LEU A 131 -8.94 -0.53 -10.42
CA LEU A 131 -8.40 -0.99 -9.16
C LEU A 131 -9.36 -0.80 -7.98
N ILE A 132 -9.15 -1.59 -6.95
CA ILE A 132 -9.80 -1.44 -5.64
C ILE A 132 -8.69 -1.34 -4.60
N CYS A 133 -8.67 -0.24 -3.87
CA CYS A 133 -7.74 -0.02 -2.77
C CYS A 133 -8.48 -0.09 -1.44
N SER A 134 -8.01 -0.91 -0.52
CA SER A 134 -8.49 -0.91 0.86
C SER A 134 -7.34 -0.74 1.82
N HIS A 135 -7.53 0.03 2.91
CA HIS A 135 -6.43 0.34 3.82
C HIS A 135 -6.86 0.55 5.27
N ILE A 136 -5.88 0.35 6.16
CA ILE A 136 -5.84 0.77 7.56
C ILE A 136 -4.52 1.50 7.76
N GLY A 137 -4.56 2.74 8.28
CA GLY A 137 -3.36 3.54 8.54
C GLY A 137 -3.26 4.78 7.66
N ASP A 138 -2.06 5.34 7.56
CA ASP A 138 -1.78 6.69 7.06
C ASP A 138 -0.82 6.75 5.87
N GLY A 139 -0.42 5.62 5.31
CA GLY A 139 0.37 5.59 4.08
C GLY A 139 -0.35 6.22 2.88
N ARG A 140 0.25 6.17 1.72
CA ARG A 140 -0.22 6.83 0.50
C ARG A 140 -0.42 5.87 -0.65
N ALA A 141 -1.37 6.19 -1.51
CA ALA A 141 -1.56 5.53 -2.80
C ALA A 141 -2.08 6.50 -3.85
N GLY A 142 -1.61 6.34 -5.08
CA GLY A 142 -2.01 7.15 -6.22
C GLY A 142 -2.06 6.35 -7.50
N PHE A 143 -2.85 6.79 -8.47
CA PHE A 143 -2.92 6.20 -9.81
C PHE A 143 -2.79 7.25 -10.91
N GLN A 144 -2.34 6.81 -12.05
CA GLN A 144 -2.27 7.59 -13.28
C GLN A 144 -3.32 7.10 -14.27
N ASP A 145 -4.14 8.01 -14.79
CA ASP A 145 -5.09 7.72 -15.84
C ASP A 145 -4.40 7.56 -17.21
N MET A 146 -5.19 7.26 -18.25
CA MET A 146 -4.68 7.10 -19.62
C MET A 146 -4.24 8.42 -20.26
N GLU A 147 -4.61 9.58 -19.68
CA GLU A 147 -4.20 10.91 -20.11
C GLU A 147 -2.89 11.36 -19.47
N GLY A 148 -2.40 10.60 -18.48
CA GLY A 148 -1.15 10.88 -17.77
C GLY A 148 -1.32 11.73 -16.50
N ASN A 149 -2.56 11.97 -16.06
CA ASN A 149 -2.86 12.71 -14.84
C ASN A 149 -2.78 11.80 -13.63
N TRP A 150 -2.22 12.29 -12.52
CA TRP A 150 -2.14 11.56 -11.27
C TRP A 150 -3.23 11.97 -10.31
N PHE A 151 -3.82 10.98 -9.64
CA PHE A 151 -4.88 11.15 -8.65
C PHE A 151 -4.57 10.36 -7.38
N PRO A 152 -4.96 10.85 -6.18
CA PRO A 152 -4.89 10.04 -4.97
C PRO A 152 -5.94 8.93 -5.01
N ILE A 153 -5.60 7.76 -4.46
CA ILE A 153 -6.53 6.64 -4.33
C ILE A 153 -7.15 6.59 -2.94
N LEU A 154 -6.36 6.83 -1.91
CA LEU A 154 -6.80 6.75 -0.53
C LEU A 154 -6.68 8.10 0.19
N VAL A 155 -7.46 8.26 1.25
CA VAL A 155 -7.31 9.35 2.22
C VAL A 155 -6.68 8.76 3.47
N PRO A 156 -5.45 9.17 3.84
CA PRO A 156 -4.78 8.66 5.02
C PRO A 156 -5.62 8.83 6.28
N TYR A 157 -5.57 7.86 7.17
CA TYR A 157 -6.19 8.01 8.47
C TYR A 157 -5.36 9.03 9.30
N ARG A 158 -6.05 10.01 9.87
CA ARG A 158 -5.48 10.95 10.83
C ARG A 158 -6.40 10.95 12.05
N GLY A 159 -5.87 10.53 13.20
CA GLY A 159 -6.57 10.61 14.46
C GLY A 159 -6.81 12.06 14.91
N GLU A 160 -7.48 12.22 16.03
CA GLU A 160 -7.75 13.54 16.64
C GLU A 160 -6.45 14.20 17.14
N GLU A 161 -5.46 13.39 17.53
CA GLU A 161 -4.13 13.86 17.92
C GLU A 161 -3.17 13.81 16.73
N ALA A 162 -2.26 14.80 16.63
CA ALA A 162 -1.21 14.81 15.64
C ALA A 162 -0.34 13.55 15.78
N ASN A 163 -0.14 12.80 14.69
CA ASN A 163 0.59 11.53 14.61
C ASN A 163 -0.14 10.31 15.19
N GLN A 164 -1.44 10.37 15.42
CA GLN A 164 -2.20 9.18 15.79
C GLN A 164 -2.60 8.39 14.55
N THR A 165 -1.94 7.26 14.33
CA THR A 165 -2.27 6.29 13.27
C THR A 165 -3.02 5.09 13.83
N ILE A 166 -3.74 4.37 12.96
CA ILE A 166 -4.43 3.13 13.28
C ILE A 166 -3.71 1.96 12.62
N PHE A 167 -3.56 0.89 13.36
CA PHE A 167 -2.91 -0.33 12.94
C PHE A 167 -3.90 -1.50 12.84
N LEU A 168 -3.52 -2.54 12.15
CA LEU A 168 -4.30 -3.79 12.09
C LEU A 168 -4.56 -4.37 13.49
N THR A 169 -3.64 -4.12 14.44
CA THR A 169 -3.73 -4.56 15.83
C THR A 169 -4.51 -3.63 16.78
N SER A 170 -5.06 -2.53 16.25
CA SER A 170 -5.88 -1.58 17.01
C SER A 170 -7.26 -2.17 17.34
N ASP A 171 -7.89 -1.68 18.40
CA ASP A 171 -9.23 -2.10 18.84
C ASP A 171 -10.32 -1.46 17.94
N ILE A 172 -10.36 -1.89 16.68
CA ILE A 172 -11.28 -1.37 15.66
C ILE A 172 -12.35 -2.39 15.25
N TRP A 173 -12.22 -3.64 15.66
CA TRP A 173 -13.01 -4.77 15.13
C TRP A 173 -14.45 -4.80 15.66
N GLY A 174 -14.78 -3.98 16.65
CA GLY A 174 -16.17 -3.74 17.07
C GLY A 174 -16.97 -2.88 16.08
N ASN A 175 -16.30 -1.99 15.33
CA ASN A 175 -16.90 -1.13 14.30
C ASN A 175 -15.91 -0.90 13.13
N PRO A 176 -15.52 -1.96 12.41
CA PRO A 176 -14.47 -1.89 11.40
C PRO A 176 -14.81 -0.98 10.22
N GLN A 177 -16.08 -0.70 9.95
CA GLN A 177 -16.53 0.18 8.85
C GLN A 177 -16.03 1.62 8.98
N GLU A 178 -15.70 2.08 10.17
CA GLU A 178 -15.14 3.42 10.39
C GLU A 178 -13.65 3.50 10.04
N PHE A 179 -12.95 2.38 10.06
CA PHE A 179 -11.49 2.33 10.02
C PHE A 179 -10.94 1.65 8.77
N VAL A 180 -11.62 0.62 8.27
CA VAL A 180 -11.27 -0.01 6.98
C VAL A 180 -11.90 0.83 5.87
N ARG A 181 -11.06 1.55 5.13
CA ARG A 181 -11.52 2.43 4.05
C ARG A 181 -11.21 1.83 2.71
N THR A 182 -12.20 1.80 1.82
CA THR A 182 -12.06 1.22 0.49
C THR A 182 -12.43 2.25 -0.58
N THR A 183 -11.60 2.35 -1.61
CA THR A 183 -11.82 3.17 -2.81
C THR A 183 -11.85 2.27 -4.03
N VAL A 184 -12.78 2.54 -4.94
CA VAL A 184 -12.94 1.80 -6.20
C VAL A 184 -12.73 2.76 -7.36
N VAL A 185 -11.83 2.39 -8.27
CA VAL A 185 -11.52 3.14 -9.50
C VAL A 185 -11.95 2.29 -10.69
N ARG A 186 -13.06 2.65 -11.34
CA ARG A 186 -13.66 1.94 -12.49
C ARG A 186 -13.32 2.65 -13.80
N GLN A 187 -12.03 2.69 -14.09
CA GLN A 187 -11.53 3.23 -15.37
C GLN A 187 -10.19 2.59 -15.71
N LEU A 188 -9.81 2.64 -16.97
CA LEU A 188 -8.48 2.21 -17.40
C LEU A 188 -7.42 3.01 -16.69
N ILE A 189 -6.42 2.32 -16.15
CA ILE A 189 -5.29 2.91 -15.44
C ILE A 189 -3.98 2.62 -16.17
N GLN A 190 -3.09 3.61 -16.21
CA GLN A 190 -1.77 3.48 -16.82
C GLN A 190 -0.70 3.03 -15.82
N SER A 191 -0.77 3.55 -14.60
CA SER A 191 0.18 3.27 -13.52
C SER A 191 -0.50 3.47 -12.17
N PHE A 192 0.03 2.86 -11.13
CA PHE A 192 -0.34 3.16 -9.74
C PHE A 192 0.85 2.97 -8.81
N THR A 193 0.76 3.52 -7.63
CA THR A 193 1.81 3.47 -6.60
C THR A 193 1.20 3.31 -5.22
N LEU A 194 1.89 2.57 -4.34
CA LEU A 194 1.61 2.44 -2.92
C LEU A 194 2.90 2.74 -2.16
N MET A 195 2.80 3.34 -0.98
CA MET A 195 3.95 3.61 -0.13
C MET A 195 3.55 3.81 1.34
N SER A 196 4.50 3.56 2.24
CA SER A 196 4.43 4.02 3.62
C SER A 196 4.56 5.56 3.70
N ASP A 197 4.28 6.12 4.85
CA ASP A 197 4.35 7.57 5.08
C ASP A 197 5.78 8.12 4.99
N GLY A 198 6.80 7.30 5.23
CA GLY A 198 8.22 7.68 5.13
C GLY A 198 8.62 8.29 3.79
N SER A 199 7.86 8.02 2.71
CA SER A 199 8.12 8.57 1.37
C SER A 199 7.21 9.73 0.98
N GLU A 200 6.22 10.11 1.81
CA GLU A 200 5.14 11.02 1.42
C GLU A 200 5.63 12.43 1.05
N ASN A 201 6.59 12.98 1.78
CA ASN A 201 7.11 14.33 1.54
C ASN A 201 7.82 14.50 0.19
N ALA A 202 8.41 13.42 -0.34
CA ALA A 202 9.07 13.44 -1.64
C ALA A 202 8.11 13.18 -2.80
N THR A 203 6.98 12.54 -2.53
CA THR A 203 6.12 11.91 -3.52
C THR A 203 4.73 12.51 -3.63
N PHE A 204 4.28 13.23 -2.58
CA PHE A 204 2.96 13.88 -2.54
C PHE A 204 3.07 15.35 -2.16
N GLU A 205 2.25 16.18 -2.77
CA GLU A 205 2.00 17.54 -2.31
C GLU A 205 1.01 17.46 -1.14
N LEU A 206 1.51 17.72 0.07
CA LEU A 206 0.74 17.55 1.31
C LEU A 206 0.06 18.82 1.77
N ASN A 207 0.68 19.97 1.49
CA ASN A 207 0.19 21.28 1.90
C ASN A 207 0.48 22.31 0.81
N ARG A 208 -0.44 23.25 0.64
CA ARG A 208 -0.27 24.44 -0.20
C ARG A 208 -0.69 25.67 0.56
N PHE A 209 0.11 26.72 0.54
CA PHE A 209 -0.30 28.00 1.09
C PHE A 209 -1.27 28.68 0.13
N ASN A 210 -2.44 29.04 0.62
CA ASN A 210 -3.46 29.77 -0.12
C ASN A 210 -3.32 31.26 0.21
N GLU A 211 -2.93 32.06 -0.78
CA GLU A 211 -2.69 33.52 -0.61
C GLU A 211 -3.99 34.29 -0.31
N GLU A 212 -5.14 33.81 -0.78
CA GLU A 212 -6.43 34.48 -0.55
C GLU A 212 -6.90 34.31 0.88
N THR A 213 -6.80 33.08 1.43
CA THR A 213 -7.25 32.77 2.79
C THR A 213 -6.17 32.98 3.85
N GLN A 214 -4.89 33.18 3.44
CA GLN A 214 -3.69 33.22 4.31
C GLN A 214 -3.54 31.96 5.17
N MET A 215 -4.01 30.81 4.71
CA MET A 215 -3.98 29.54 5.43
C MET A 215 -3.32 28.47 4.56
N TYR A 216 -2.78 27.42 5.21
CA TYR A 216 -2.34 26.22 4.52
C TYR A 216 -3.52 25.30 4.28
N GLU A 217 -3.73 24.92 3.02
CA GLU A 217 -4.65 23.88 2.62
C GLU A 217 -3.96 22.53 2.70
N GLN A 218 -4.61 21.55 3.32
CA GLN A 218 -4.12 20.17 3.31
C GLN A 218 -4.44 19.54 1.96
N LEU A 219 -3.44 18.97 1.34
CA LEU A 219 -3.52 18.30 0.06
C LEU A 219 -3.15 16.82 0.21
N ASN A 220 -3.45 16.07 -0.82
CA ASN A 220 -3.09 14.65 -0.94
C ASN A 220 -2.84 14.32 -2.42
N ASN A 221 -2.07 15.16 -3.10
CA ASN A 221 -1.86 15.05 -4.53
C ASN A 221 -0.56 14.31 -4.84
N PRO A 222 -0.61 13.18 -5.58
CA PRO A 222 0.61 12.57 -6.10
C PRO A 222 1.41 13.58 -6.92
N TYR A 223 2.74 13.56 -6.79
CA TYR A 223 3.60 14.57 -7.40
C TYR A 223 4.10 14.11 -8.78
N PRO A 224 3.54 14.61 -9.90
CA PRO A 224 3.88 14.13 -11.24
C PRO A 224 5.37 14.26 -11.59
N LYS A 225 6.06 15.28 -11.03
CA LYS A 225 7.50 15.49 -11.25
C LYS A 225 8.36 14.38 -10.63
N PHE A 226 7.85 13.69 -9.60
CA PHE A 226 8.48 12.49 -9.07
C PHE A 226 8.09 11.26 -9.90
N PHE A 227 6.80 11.03 -10.11
CA PHE A 227 6.32 9.77 -10.67
C PHE A 227 6.59 9.63 -12.17
N ASN A 228 6.37 10.67 -12.99
CA ASN A 228 6.51 10.54 -14.44
C ASN A 228 7.92 10.13 -14.90
N PRO A 229 9.03 10.72 -14.39
CA PRO A 229 10.36 10.27 -14.72
C PRO A 229 10.61 8.82 -14.32
N ASN A 230 10.17 8.43 -13.11
CA ASN A 230 10.38 7.08 -12.60
C ASN A 230 9.61 6.02 -13.40
N VAL A 231 8.36 6.29 -13.77
CA VAL A 231 7.58 5.41 -14.67
C VAL A 231 8.30 5.23 -16.01
N ASN A 232 8.87 6.30 -16.58
CA ASN A 232 9.61 6.20 -17.82
C ASN A 232 10.90 5.38 -17.66
N VAL A 233 11.65 5.58 -16.58
CA VAL A 233 12.85 4.77 -16.29
C VAL A 233 12.49 3.29 -16.18
N LEU A 234 11.42 2.93 -15.45
CA LEU A 234 10.98 1.54 -15.31
C LEU A 234 10.60 0.93 -16.67
N ARG A 235 9.94 1.68 -17.54
CA ARG A 235 9.62 1.24 -18.90
C ARG A 235 10.88 0.97 -19.73
N GLU A 236 11.87 1.84 -19.67
CA GLU A 236 13.14 1.66 -20.38
C GLU A 236 13.95 0.48 -19.84
N LEU A 237 14.01 0.28 -18.54
CA LEU A 237 14.64 -0.90 -17.92
C LEU A 237 13.98 -2.19 -18.42
N HIS A 238 12.66 -2.24 -18.43
CA HIS A 238 11.91 -3.40 -18.94
C HIS A 238 12.18 -3.64 -20.44
N LYS A 239 12.15 -2.60 -21.27
CA LYS A 239 12.47 -2.68 -22.71
C LYS A 239 13.91 -3.16 -22.96
N SER A 240 14.84 -2.83 -22.07
CA SER A 240 16.24 -3.28 -22.15
C SER A 240 16.43 -4.75 -21.74
N GLY A 241 15.34 -5.44 -21.37
CA GLY A 241 15.36 -6.86 -21.01
C GLY A 241 15.71 -7.12 -19.54
N LYS A 242 15.68 -6.12 -18.67
CA LYS A 242 15.87 -6.30 -17.23
C LYS A 242 14.77 -7.18 -16.64
N THR A 243 15.17 -8.10 -15.79
CA THR A 243 14.26 -8.96 -15.02
C THR A 243 13.58 -8.16 -13.90
N THR A 244 12.47 -8.67 -13.38
CA THR A 244 11.78 -8.07 -12.23
C THR A 244 12.72 -7.92 -11.03
N ILE A 245 13.56 -8.92 -10.75
CA ILE A 245 14.53 -8.89 -9.65
C ILE A 245 15.52 -7.73 -9.83
N GLU A 246 16.10 -7.58 -11.03
CA GLU A 246 17.03 -6.47 -11.31
C GLU A 246 16.37 -5.10 -11.21
N ILE A 247 15.09 -5.00 -11.59
CA ILE A 247 14.31 -3.76 -11.44
C ILE A 247 14.07 -3.45 -9.97
N ASP A 248 13.69 -4.44 -9.16
CA ASP A 248 13.50 -4.30 -7.71
C ASP A 248 14.78 -3.86 -7.00
N GLU A 249 15.94 -4.47 -7.35
CA GLU A 249 17.25 -4.08 -6.81
C GLU A 249 17.61 -2.62 -7.14
N LEU A 250 17.41 -2.23 -8.40
CA LEU A 250 17.65 -0.85 -8.84
C LEU A 250 16.72 0.14 -8.14
N TRP A 251 15.45 -0.23 -7.97
CA TRP A 251 14.47 0.60 -7.28
C TRP A 251 14.80 0.75 -5.80
N ALA A 252 15.14 -0.34 -5.11
CA ALA A 252 15.57 -0.31 -3.71
C ALA A 252 16.84 0.55 -3.52
N SER A 253 17.80 0.44 -4.45
CA SER A 253 19.00 1.30 -4.45
C SER A 253 18.67 2.77 -4.66
N PHE A 254 17.72 3.09 -5.54
CA PHE A 254 17.24 4.46 -5.75
C PHE A 254 16.61 5.03 -4.47
N LEU A 255 15.73 4.27 -3.81
CA LEU A 255 15.10 4.68 -2.55
C LEU A 255 16.14 4.94 -1.45
N LYS A 256 17.16 4.08 -1.34
CA LYS A 256 18.23 4.23 -0.35
C LYS A 256 19.07 5.50 -0.55
N ASN A 257 19.30 5.91 -1.79
CA ASN A 257 20.18 7.04 -2.11
C ASN A 257 19.42 8.37 -2.21
N GLY A 258 18.10 8.34 -2.23
CA GLY A 258 17.22 9.50 -2.29
C GLY A 258 16.75 10.02 -0.93
N ASN A 259 17.10 9.32 0.14
CA ASN A 259 16.75 9.68 1.54
C ASN A 259 17.87 10.43 2.23
#